data_87ed85a0ecc05f5cf7f9acf7da3c6879
#
_entry.id   87ed85a0ecc05f5cf7f9acf7da3c6879
#
_cell.length_a   1.000
_cell.length_b   1.000
_cell.length_c   1.000
_cell.angle_alpha   90.00
_cell.angle_beta   90.00
_cell.angle_gamma   90.00
#
_symmetry.space_group_name_H-M   'P 1'
#
loop_
_entity.id
_entity.type
_entity.pdbx_description
1 polymer ?
#
loop_
_entity_poly.entity_id
_entity_poly.type
_entity_poly.pdbx_seq_one_letter_code
_entity_poly.pdbx_strand_id
1 'polypeptide(L)'
;MSLEKDSDLKKESTKNILNDDFEGEHIGIRRVAVEALGARAGTVVVMNAQTGRIYTIVNQDWGIRNAFKPCSTIKLVTGVAGYNEKLIRSNGNLAIGSYRLGLDQSLAYSNNAFFQKVGKNLGSNKMISYARKLGLGEPTGINAKGETAGKLPFGNENLRIYSHADDFLTSPLQLAVMVSAITNGGDLVVPQIPRNKFQKTNFRGYLRRELDLRPTVFERVIPGMMGAVKYGTARRIKNTNLKVAGKTGSCISDNTWVGLFASVAPIQNPKFSVVVITKGKFARGKYSAAIAEKIYRKLQPLYDKPYQKKLRRKSLVVQSAIQFPNNSKSVGELGKSKIIKVKPESVAKSKRQKTAPQKKVAKKLVKKRVKKASSEIKKTSPTVVISGKQEITRPRVVVNK
;
A
#
# COMPACT_ATOMS: atom_id res chain seq x y z
N MET A 1 -1.40 30.34 -1.66
CA MET A 1 -1.57 29.68 -2.97
C MET A 1 -2.82 30.23 -3.60
N SER A 2 -2.74 30.86 -4.77
CA SER A 2 -3.88 31.50 -5.41
C SER A 2 -4.90 30.48 -5.91
N LEU A 3 -6.19 30.84 -5.89
CA LEU A 3 -7.30 30.04 -6.43
C LEU A 3 -7.10 29.75 -7.94
N GLU A 4 -6.44 30.64 -8.62
CA GLU A 4 -6.09 30.56 -10.05
C GLU A 4 -5.24 29.36 -10.41
N LYS A 5 -4.17 29.07 -9.63
CA LYS A 5 -3.32 27.88 -9.84
C LYS A 5 -4.07 26.54 -9.66
N ASP A 6 -5.09 26.51 -8.79
CA ASP A 6 -5.90 25.29 -8.58
C ASP A 6 -6.85 25.04 -9.77
N SER A 7 -7.36 26.12 -10.37
CA SER A 7 -8.16 26.08 -11.60
C SER A 7 -7.35 25.53 -12.78
N ASP A 8 -6.13 26.03 -12.96
CA ASP A 8 -5.27 25.62 -14.10
C ASP A 8 -4.84 24.16 -14.01
N LEU A 9 -4.47 23.71 -12.82
CA LEU A 9 -4.18 22.28 -12.57
C LEU A 9 -5.38 21.38 -12.92
N LYS A 10 -6.62 21.84 -12.62
CA LYS A 10 -7.83 21.10 -12.96
C LYS A 10 -8.07 21.08 -14.48
N LYS A 11 -7.92 22.22 -15.14
CA LYS A 11 -8.05 22.33 -16.60
C LYS A 11 -7.04 21.44 -17.29
N GLU A 12 -5.76 21.50 -16.88
CA GLU A 12 -4.70 20.63 -17.39
C GLU A 12 -5.03 19.15 -17.20
N SER A 13 -5.38 18.75 -15.96
CA SER A 13 -5.73 17.35 -15.66
C SER A 13 -6.92 16.85 -16.48
N THR A 14 -7.95 17.68 -16.68
CA THR A 14 -9.11 17.35 -17.49
C THR A 14 -8.73 17.19 -18.97
N LYS A 15 -7.95 18.13 -19.51
CA LYS A 15 -7.43 18.05 -20.89
C LYS A 15 -6.65 16.78 -21.11
N ASN A 16 -5.75 16.43 -20.19
CA ASN A 16 -4.94 15.22 -20.28
C ASN A 16 -5.81 13.95 -20.27
N ILE A 17 -6.83 13.88 -19.39
CA ILE A 17 -7.76 12.73 -19.31
C ILE A 17 -8.54 12.55 -20.62
N LEU A 18 -8.95 13.65 -21.27
CA LEU A 18 -9.65 13.60 -22.54
C LEU A 18 -8.75 13.12 -23.69
N ASN A 19 -7.44 13.34 -23.59
CA ASN A 19 -6.43 12.93 -24.57
C ASN A 19 -5.79 11.56 -24.27
N ASP A 20 -6.22 10.86 -23.21
CA ASP A 20 -5.69 9.53 -22.89
C ASP A 20 -6.00 8.51 -23.99
N ASP A 21 -4.98 7.74 -24.37
CA ASP A 21 -5.16 6.50 -25.15
C ASP A 21 -5.63 5.36 -24.26
N PHE A 22 -6.93 5.12 -24.21
CA PHE A 22 -7.53 4.06 -23.40
C PHE A 22 -7.74 2.74 -24.15
N GLU A 23 -7.18 2.60 -25.38
CA GLU A 23 -7.21 1.33 -26.09
C GLU A 23 -6.49 0.25 -25.26
N GLY A 24 -7.17 -0.87 -25.07
CA GLY A 24 -6.63 -1.97 -24.26
C GLY A 24 -6.97 -1.89 -22.77
N GLU A 25 -7.41 -0.74 -22.28
CA GLU A 25 -7.84 -0.58 -20.89
C GLU A 25 -9.17 -1.28 -20.57
N HIS A 26 -9.44 -1.47 -19.31
CA HIS A 26 -10.73 -1.99 -18.83
C HIS A 26 -11.70 -0.83 -18.59
N ILE A 27 -12.59 -0.56 -19.56
CA ILE A 27 -13.47 0.62 -19.58
C ILE A 27 -14.29 0.77 -18.28
N GLY A 28 -14.80 -0.33 -17.72
CA GLY A 28 -15.54 -0.29 -16.46
C GLY A 28 -14.68 0.18 -15.27
N ILE A 29 -13.40 -0.22 -15.22
CA ILE A 29 -12.46 0.23 -14.18
C ILE A 29 -12.06 1.68 -14.44
N ARG A 30 -11.82 2.06 -15.69
CA ARG A 30 -11.52 3.45 -16.07
C ARG A 30 -12.63 4.40 -15.63
N ARG A 31 -13.89 4.08 -15.94
CA ARG A 31 -15.05 4.88 -15.53
C ARG A 31 -15.05 5.11 -14.02
N VAL A 32 -14.88 4.04 -13.25
CA VAL A 32 -14.81 4.12 -11.77
C VAL A 32 -13.65 4.99 -11.30
N ALA A 33 -12.48 4.89 -11.94
CA ALA A 33 -11.30 5.67 -11.56
C ALA A 33 -11.50 7.17 -11.85
N VAL A 34 -12.09 7.52 -12.99
CA VAL A 34 -12.44 8.90 -13.35
C VAL A 34 -13.49 9.46 -12.38
N GLU A 35 -14.58 8.72 -12.12
CA GLU A 35 -15.61 9.10 -11.17
C GLU A 35 -15.06 9.29 -9.74
N ALA A 36 -14.15 8.40 -9.30
CA ALA A 36 -13.53 8.48 -7.98
C ALA A 36 -12.61 9.71 -7.85
N LEU A 37 -11.86 10.04 -8.91
CA LEU A 37 -11.02 11.22 -8.98
C LEU A 37 -11.87 12.49 -8.92
N GLY A 38 -13.01 12.52 -9.63
CA GLY A 38 -13.94 13.64 -9.68
C GLY A 38 -13.25 14.92 -10.17
N ALA A 39 -13.62 16.06 -9.60
CA ALA A 39 -13.09 17.36 -9.98
C ALA A 39 -11.67 17.67 -9.46
N ARG A 40 -10.89 16.67 -9.04
CA ARG A 40 -9.52 16.88 -8.56
C ARG A 40 -8.52 16.77 -9.70
N ALA A 41 -7.55 17.66 -9.72
CA ALA A 41 -6.37 17.49 -10.56
C ALA A 41 -5.57 16.30 -10.06
N GLY A 42 -5.38 15.28 -10.91
CA GLY A 42 -4.69 14.06 -10.48
C GLY A 42 -4.60 13.00 -11.54
N THR A 43 -4.06 11.87 -11.13
CA THR A 43 -3.90 10.65 -11.93
C THR A 43 -4.21 9.42 -11.09
N VAL A 44 -4.66 8.35 -11.75
CA VAL A 44 -4.93 7.06 -11.14
C VAL A 44 -4.30 5.96 -11.99
N VAL A 45 -3.51 5.10 -11.37
CA VAL A 45 -3.01 3.86 -11.96
C VAL A 45 -3.69 2.68 -11.28
N VAL A 46 -4.28 1.77 -12.07
CA VAL A 46 -4.80 0.47 -11.61
C VAL A 46 -4.12 -0.63 -12.42
N MET A 47 -3.32 -1.44 -11.75
CA MET A 47 -2.50 -2.49 -12.35
C MET A 47 -2.71 -3.82 -11.61
N ASN A 48 -2.51 -4.94 -12.30
CA ASN A 48 -2.40 -6.23 -11.63
C ASN A 48 -1.02 -6.35 -10.96
N ALA A 49 -1.01 -6.56 -9.66
CA ALA A 49 0.22 -6.57 -8.86
C ALA A 49 1.13 -7.79 -9.12
N GLN A 50 0.58 -8.88 -9.68
CA GLN A 50 1.34 -10.11 -9.97
C GLN A 50 1.82 -10.17 -11.41
N THR A 51 1.09 -9.56 -12.36
CA THR A 51 1.36 -9.75 -13.78
C THR A 51 1.77 -8.47 -14.51
N GLY A 52 1.66 -7.31 -13.87
CA GLY A 52 1.90 -6.03 -14.54
C GLY A 52 0.80 -5.60 -15.52
N ARG A 53 -0.30 -6.39 -15.69
CA ARG A 53 -1.40 -5.97 -16.57
C ARG A 53 -1.97 -4.64 -16.12
N ILE A 54 -1.92 -3.65 -16.97
CA ILE A 54 -2.61 -2.38 -16.75
C ILE A 54 -4.10 -2.59 -16.99
N TYR A 55 -4.90 -2.22 -16.00
CA TYR A 55 -6.36 -2.13 -16.14
C TYR A 55 -6.78 -0.75 -16.61
N THR A 56 -6.16 0.30 -16.07
CA THR A 56 -6.35 1.69 -16.53
C THR A 56 -5.28 2.62 -15.97
N ILE A 57 -4.96 3.66 -16.74
CA ILE A 57 -4.19 4.82 -16.29
C ILE A 57 -4.98 6.08 -16.67
N VAL A 58 -5.63 6.71 -15.71
CA VAL A 58 -6.35 7.97 -15.89
C VAL A 58 -5.37 9.13 -15.78
N ASN A 59 -5.37 10.04 -16.73
CA ASN A 59 -4.37 11.07 -16.92
C ASN A 59 -2.98 10.46 -17.16
N GLN A 60 -2.82 9.82 -18.33
CA GLN A 60 -1.61 9.09 -18.72
C GLN A 60 -0.39 10.01 -18.79
N ASP A 61 -0.59 11.29 -19.09
CA ASP A 61 0.49 12.26 -19.07
C ASP A 61 1.13 12.34 -17.68
N TRP A 62 0.32 12.45 -16.65
CA TRP A 62 0.79 12.42 -15.26
C TRP A 62 1.14 11.02 -14.79
N GLY A 63 0.46 9.99 -15.29
CA GLY A 63 0.64 8.60 -14.85
C GLY A 63 1.93 7.96 -15.34
N ILE A 64 2.37 8.33 -16.54
CA ILE A 64 3.46 7.69 -17.28
C ILE A 64 4.61 8.66 -17.54
N ARG A 65 4.30 9.90 -18.03
CA ARG A 65 5.28 10.83 -18.58
C ARG A 65 5.85 11.80 -17.55
N ASN A 66 5.08 12.11 -16.51
CA ASN A 66 5.48 13.05 -15.46
C ASN A 66 5.95 12.32 -14.19
N ALA A 67 6.92 12.93 -13.54
CA ALA A 67 7.44 12.45 -12.27
C ALA A 67 7.09 13.43 -11.14
N PHE A 68 6.78 12.88 -9.97
CA PHE A 68 6.37 13.61 -8.78
C PHE A 68 7.30 13.27 -7.61
N LYS A 69 7.46 14.21 -6.69
CA LYS A 69 8.11 13.91 -5.41
C LYS A 69 7.30 12.82 -4.68
N PRO A 70 7.87 11.63 -4.41
CA PRO A 70 7.13 10.53 -3.78
C PRO A 70 6.77 10.78 -2.32
N CYS A 71 7.24 11.87 -1.73
CA CYS A 71 6.96 12.24 -0.34
C CYS A 71 7.18 11.06 0.61
N SER A 72 6.28 10.84 1.55
CA SER A 72 6.40 9.76 2.55
C SER A 72 6.21 8.34 2.00
N THR A 73 5.91 8.13 0.71
CA THR A 73 5.92 6.78 0.15
C THR A 73 7.34 6.21 0.06
N ILE A 74 8.36 7.07 0.01
CA ILE A 74 9.77 6.68 0.06
C ILE A 74 10.15 5.89 1.33
N LYS A 75 9.40 6.03 2.41
CA LYS A 75 9.60 5.27 3.64
C LYS A 75 9.45 3.76 3.46
N LEU A 76 8.78 3.32 2.39
CA LEU A 76 8.76 1.91 2.02
C LEU A 76 10.15 1.45 1.59
N VAL A 77 10.85 2.24 0.78
CA VAL A 77 12.25 1.97 0.39
C VAL A 77 13.15 1.95 1.62
N THR A 78 13.07 2.98 2.47
CA THR A 78 13.87 3.07 3.70
C THR A 78 13.56 1.91 4.66
N GLY A 79 12.30 1.47 4.76
CA GLY A 79 11.89 0.34 5.60
C GLY A 79 12.42 -0.99 5.08
N VAL A 80 12.32 -1.24 3.78
CA VAL A 80 12.88 -2.42 3.11
C VAL A 80 14.40 -2.46 3.29
N ALA A 81 15.09 -1.37 2.97
CA ALA A 81 16.53 -1.26 3.10
C ALA A 81 16.97 -1.44 4.56
N GLY A 82 16.36 -0.72 5.49
CA GLY A 82 16.72 -0.76 6.90
C GLY A 82 16.55 -2.14 7.52
N TYR A 83 15.52 -2.89 7.13
CA TYR A 83 15.34 -4.27 7.61
C TYR A 83 16.34 -5.23 6.95
N ASN A 84 16.53 -5.13 5.63
CA ASN A 84 17.48 -5.99 4.93
C ASN A 84 18.93 -5.80 5.39
N GLU A 85 19.32 -4.55 5.68
CA GLU A 85 20.63 -4.19 6.23
C GLU A 85 20.76 -4.41 7.75
N LYS A 86 19.77 -5.07 8.38
CA LYS A 86 19.74 -5.36 9.82
C LYS A 86 19.76 -4.12 10.74
N LEU A 87 19.44 -2.93 10.20
CA LEU A 87 19.27 -1.69 10.98
C LEU A 87 17.93 -1.67 11.73
N ILE A 88 17.01 -2.54 11.34
CA ILE A 88 15.74 -2.80 12.01
C ILE A 88 15.73 -4.29 12.38
N ARG A 89 15.47 -4.60 13.66
CA ARG A 89 15.40 -5.96 14.19
C ARG A 89 14.11 -6.66 13.74
N SER A 90 14.02 -7.98 13.92
CA SER A 90 12.84 -8.78 13.59
C SER A 90 11.56 -8.31 14.30
N ASN A 91 11.67 -7.78 15.52
CA ASN A 91 10.54 -7.19 16.24
C ASN A 91 10.15 -5.78 15.75
N GLY A 92 10.85 -5.23 14.75
CA GLY A 92 10.60 -3.92 14.16
C GLY A 92 11.27 -2.75 14.87
N ASN A 93 11.98 -2.97 15.96
CA ASN A 93 12.72 -1.91 16.65
C ASN A 93 14.04 -1.58 15.96
N LEU A 94 14.60 -0.40 16.21
CA LEU A 94 15.93 -0.03 15.73
C LEU A 94 16.99 -0.98 16.31
N ALA A 95 17.96 -1.36 15.49
CA ALA A 95 19.11 -2.14 15.94
C ALA A 95 20.10 -1.30 16.73
N ILE A 96 20.25 -0.03 16.34
CA ILE A 96 21.15 0.96 16.95
C ILE A 96 20.32 2.07 17.57
N GLY A 97 20.53 2.33 18.85
CA GLY A 97 19.74 3.29 19.62
C GLY A 97 18.32 2.79 19.92
N SER A 98 17.52 3.65 20.50
CA SER A 98 16.12 3.37 20.85
C SER A 98 15.15 4.35 20.18
N TYR A 99 13.96 3.90 19.93
CA TYR A 99 12.83 4.73 19.51
C TYR A 99 11.53 4.11 20.00
N ARG A 100 10.57 4.96 20.42
CA ARG A 100 9.30 4.52 21.03
C ARG A 100 8.39 3.72 20.08
N LEU A 101 8.55 3.89 18.78
CA LEU A 101 7.73 3.23 17.76
C LEU A 101 8.60 2.25 16.98
N GLY A 102 8.09 1.03 16.74
CA GLY A 102 8.67 0.10 15.78
C GLY A 102 8.32 0.45 14.34
N LEU A 103 8.82 -0.34 13.40
CA LEU A 103 8.62 -0.17 11.96
C LEU A 103 7.13 -0.08 11.58
N ASP A 104 6.29 -0.98 12.13
CA ASP A 104 4.87 -1.06 11.78
C ASP A 104 4.13 0.24 12.11
N GLN A 105 4.28 0.70 13.35
CA GLN A 105 3.67 1.94 13.80
C GLN A 105 4.27 3.14 13.06
N SER A 106 5.58 3.12 12.81
CA SER A 106 6.27 4.20 12.10
C SER A 106 5.83 4.30 10.64
N LEU A 107 5.55 3.19 9.96
CA LEU A 107 4.94 3.17 8.64
C LEU A 107 3.48 3.63 8.70
N ALA A 108 2.70 3.10 9.65
CA ALA A 108 1.29 3.39 9.79
C ALA A 108 1.01 4.88 10.04
N TYR A 109 1.74 5.48 10.97
CA TYR A 109 1.63 6.91 11.31
C TYR A 109 2.52 7.80 10.45
N SER A 110 3.31 7.20 9.55
CA SER A 110 4.25 7.95 8.69
C SER A 110 5.27 8.77 9.47
N ASN A 111 5.84 8.22 10.55
CA ASN A 111 6.75 8.90 11.44
C ASN A 111 8.08 9.23 10.74
N ASN A 112 8.48 10.50 10.70
CA ASN A 112 9.67 10.93 9.99
C ASN A 112 10.96 10.58 10.75
N ALA A 113 10.95 10.80 12.07
CA ALA A 113 12.15 10.64 12.89
C ALA A 113 12.67 9.20 12.91
N PHE A 114 11.77 8.20 12.94
CA PHE A 114 12.17 6.79 12.83
C PHE A 114 12.97 6.53 11.54
N PHE A 115 12.44 6.95 10.39
CA PHE A 115 13.09 6.70 9.10
C PHE A 115 14.37 7.53 8.91
N GLN A 116 14.46 8.72 9.49
CA GLN A 116 15.69 9.50 9.50
C GLN A 116 16.78 8.84 10.36
N LYS A 117 16.40 8.24 11.52
CA LYS A 117 17.32 7.45 12.33
C LYS A 117 17.81 6.20 11.60
N VAL A 118 16.95 5.49 10.89
CA VAL A 118 17.34 4.37 10.02
C VAL A 118 18.29 4.89 8.92
N GLY A 119 17.93 5.97 8.26
CA GLY A 119 18.68 6.55 7.16
C GLY A 119 20.07 7.01 7.54
N LYS A 120 20.24 7.59 8.73
CA LYS A 120 21.55 8.00 9.25
C LYS A 120 22.57 6.85 9.24
N ASN A 121 22.13 5.64 9.56
CA ASN A 121 22.98 4.44 9.57
C ASN A 121 22.99 3.69 8.23
N LEU A 122 22.02 3.93 7.37
CA LEU A 122 21.92 3.30 6.04
C LEU A 122 22.87 3.96 5.03
N GLY A 123 22.92 5.28 5.04
CA GLY A 123 23.65 6.08 4.05
C GLY A 123 22.90 6.25 2.72
N SER A 124 23.23 7.35 2.02
CA SER A 124 22.56 7.73 0.77
C SER A 124 22.77 6.72 -0.36
N ASN A 125 23.99 6.21 -0.52
CA ASN A 125 24.32 5.25 -1.58
C ASN A 125 23.48 3.96 -1.49
N LYS A 126 23.34 3.39 -0.29
CA LYS A 126 22.47 2.23 -0.08
C LYS A 126 21.01 2.59 -0.32
N MET A 127 20.54 3.74 0.18
CA MET A 127 19.17 4.21 -0.07
C MET A 127 18.84 4.28 -1.56
N ILE A 128 19.75 4.85 -2.37
CA ILE A 128 19.60 4.95 -3.83
C ILE A 128 19.63 3.57 -4.49
N SER A 129 20.54 2.69 -4.05
CA SER A 129 20.62 1.32 -4.55
C SER A 129 19.30 0.55 -4.32
N TYR A 130 18.70 0.65 -3.11
CA TYR A 130 17.41 0.04 -2.82
C TYR A 130 16.26 0.69 -3.58
N ALA A 131 16.29 2.00 -3.84
CA ALA A 131 15.33 2.66 -4.68
C ALA A 131 15.34 2.08 -6.11
N ARG A 132 16.54 1.90 -6.70
CA ARG A 132 16.70 1.25 -8.02
C ARG A 132 16.26 -0.21 -8.01
N LYS A 133 16.67 -0.99 -6.99
CA LYS A 133 16.20 -2.37 -6.84
C LYS A 133 14.67 -2.46 -6.89
N LEU A 134 13.98 -1.53 -6.24
CA LEU A 134 12.52 -1.44 -6.21
C LEU A 134 11.89 -0.75 -7.43
N GLY A 135 12.67 -0.49 -8.49
CA GLY A 135 12.19 0.01 -9.78
C GLY A 135 12.01 1.52 -9.89
N LEU A 136 12.60 2.29 -8.96
CA LEU A 136 12.61 3.75 -9.06
C LEU A 136 13.85 4.25 -9.81
N GLY A 137 13.72 5.39 -10.50
CA GLY A 137 14.82 6.02 -11.23
C GLY A 137 15.18 5.35 -12.55
N GLU A 138 14.30 4.51 -13.09
CA GLU A 138 14.44 3.83 -14.38
C GLU A 138 13.05 3.61 -15.00
N PRO A 139 12.93 3.61 -16.35
CA PRO A 139 11.67 3.29 -17.00
C PRO A 139 11.15 1.92 -16.57
N THR A 140 9.84 1.77 -16.40
CA THR A 140 9.23 0.48 -16.02
C THR A 140 9.16 -0.49 -17.20
N GLY A 141 9.28 0.01 -18.44
CA GLY A 141 9.17 -0.75 -19.67
C GLY A 141 7.73 -0.94 -20.13
N ILE A 142 6.82 -0.04 -19.74
CA ILE A 142 5.45 -0.05 -20.26
C ILE A 142 5.44 0.13 -21.79
N ASN A 143 4.54 -0.57 -22.47
CA ASN A 143 4.31 -0.43 -23.91
C ASN A 143 3.50 0.83 -24.28
N ALA A 144 3.90 1.98 -23.70
CA ALA A 144 3.38 3.31 -24.00
C ALA A 144 4.53 4.29 -24.21
N LYS A 145 4.29 5.32 -25.07
CA LYS A 145 5.34 6.29 -25.44
C LYS A 145 5.58 7.32 -24.33
N GLY A 146 6.83 7.80 -24.23
CA GLY A 146 7.21 8.95 -23.42
C GLY A 146 7.31 8.65 -21.92
N GLU A 147 7.56 7.40 -21.53
CA GLU A 147 7.75 7.05 -20.12
C GLU A 147 8.93 7.79 -19.51
N THR A 148 8.70 8.41 -18.33
CA THR A 148 9.77 9.05 -17.57
C THR A 148 10.52 8.05 -16.70
N ALA A 149 11.84 8.18 -16.67
CA ALA A 149 12.69 7.44 -15.72
C ALA A 149 12.57 7.98 -14.29
N GLY A 150 12.00 9.16 -14.09
CA GLY A 150 12.07 9.85 -12.80
C GLY A 150 13.50 10.36 -12.50
N LYS A 151 13.77 10.61 -11.21
CA LYS A 151 15.09 11.08 -10.76
C LYS A 151 15.40 10.48 -9.40
N LEU A 152 16.65 10.04 -9.21
CA LEU A 152 17.19 9.67 -7.92
C LEU A 152 18.18 10.74 -7.47
N PRO A 153 18.30 11.03 -6.15
CA PRO A 153 19.30 11.95 -5.64
C PRO A 153 20.72 11.43 -5.91
N PHE A 154 21.65 12.35 -5.98
CA PHE A 154 23.07 12.04 -6.11
C PHE A 154 23.84 12.83 -5.04
N GLY A 155 24.72 12.15 -4.31
CA GLY A 155 25.59 12.79 -3.31
C GLY A 155 24.86 13.55 -2.19
N ASN A 156 23.62 13.21 -1.89
CA ASN A 156 22.78 13.94 -0.95
C ASN A 156 22.86 13.30 0.43
N GLU A 157 23.36 14.00 1.42
CA GLU A 157 23.43 13.57 2.82
C GLU A 157 22.26 14.07 3.68
N ASN A 158 21.32 14.80 3.09
CA ASN A 158 20.16 15.31 3.80
C ASN A 158 19.30 14.15 4.34
N LEU A 159 19.13 14.08 5.66
CA LEU A 159 18.31 13.05 6.31
C LEU A 159 16.84 13.01 5.83
N ARG A 160 16.37 14.07 5.18
CA ARG A 160 15.01 14.11 4.63
C ARG A 160 14.83 13.22 3.40
N ILE A 161 15.92 12.79 2.73
CA ILE A 161 15.81 11.81 1.62
C ILE A 161 15.12 10.51 2.09
N TYR A 162 15.35 10.08 3.34
CA TYR A 162 14.83 8.83 3.90
C TYR A 162 13.37 8.90 4.35
N SER A 163 12.80 10.08 4.46
CA SER A 163 11.47 10.28 5.04
C SER A 163 10.53 11.18 4.23
N HIS A 164 11.10 12.15 3.50
CA HIS A 164 10.38 13.15 2.71
C HIS A 164 10.64 13.03 1.21
N ALA A 165 11.61 12.20 0.82
CA ALA A 165 12.06 12.01 -0.56
C ALA A 165 12.58 13.30 -1.21
N ASP A 166 13.35 14.10 -0.48
CA ASP A 166 14.00 15.25 -1.08
C ASP A 166 14.88 14.77 -2.25
N ASP A 167 14.84 15.47 -3.38
CA ASP A 167 15.52 15.18 -4.65
C ASP A 167 15.13 13.88 -5.38
N PHE A 168 14.14 13.16 -4.88
CA PHE A 168 13.52 12.07 -5.63
C PHE A 168 12.36 12.57 -6.49
N LEU A 169 12.28 12.08 -7.73
CA LEU A 169 11.11 12.19 -8.60
C LEU A 169 10.75 10.79 -9.12
N THR A 170 9.49 10.40 -9.01
CA THR A 170 9.01 9.09 -9.46
C THR A 170 7.69 9.22 -10.19
N SER A 171 7.46 8.40 -11.22
CA SER A 171 6.14 8.34 -11.83
C SER A 171 5.14 7.56 -10.95
N PRO A 172 3.84 7.82 -11.07
CA PRO A 172 2.80 7.00 -10.44
C PRO A 172 2.91 5.53 -10.81
N LEU A 173 3.33 5.24 -12.04
CA LEU A 173 3.53 3.89 -12.53
C LEU A 173 4.69 3.18 -11.82
N GLN A 174 5.83 3.87 -11.62
CA GLN A 174 6.93 3.34 -10.80
C GLN A 174 6.49 3.02 -9.37
N LEU A 175 5.65 3.88 -8.76
CA LEU A 175 5.09 3.60 -7.44
C LEU A 175 4.18 2.36 -7.45
N ALA A 176 3.42 2.13 -8.53
CA ALA A 176 2.58 0.94 -8.66
C ALA A 176 3.44 -0.33 -8.77
N VAL A 177 4.53 -0.29 -9.53
CA VAL A 177 5.50 -1.40 -9.64
C VAL A 177 6.17 -1.65 -8.29
N MET A 178 6.64 -0.60 -7.60
CA MET A 178 7.29 -0.71 -6.30
C MET A 178 6.39 -1.38 -5.24
N VAL A 179 5.14 -0.91 -5.09
CA VAL A 179 4.25 -1.51 -4.08
C VAL A 179 3.80 -2.90 -4.46
N SER A 180 3.73 -3.22 -5.77
CA SER A 180 3.49 -4.57 -6.25
C SER A 180 4.64 -5.50 -5.86
N ALA A 181 5.89 -5.13 -6.12
CA ALA A 181 7.07 -5.93 -5.77
C ALA A 181 7.17 -6.18 -4.26
N ILE A 182 6.84 -5.18 -3.42
CA ILE A 182 6.82 -5.36 -1.96
C ILE A 182 5.76 -6.37 -1.52
N THR A 183 4.67 -6.53 -2.26
CA THR A 183 3.51 -7.31 -1.81
C THR A 183 3.33 -8.64 -2.54
N ASN A 184 4.01 -8.87 -3.67
CA ASN A 184 3.91 -10.09 -4.47
C ASN A 184 5.08 -11.07 -4.24
N GLY A 185 5.94 -10.80 -3.27
CA GLY A 185 7.08 -11.66 -2.93
C GLY A 185 8.42 -11.20 -3.51
N GLY A 186 8.47 -10.03 -4.15
CA GLY A 186 9.72 -9.48 -4.71
C GLY A 186 9.77 -9.46 -6.22
N ASP A 187 8.71 -9.85 -6.91
CA ASP A 187 8.65 -9.82 -8.38
C ASP A 187 8.49 -8.40 -8.92
N LEU A 188 9.50 -7.87 -9.58
CA LEU A 188 9.44 -6.60 -10.26
C LEU A 188 8.85 -6.80 -11.66
N VAL A 189 7.54 -6.63 -11.77
CA VAL A 189 6.78 -6.85 -13.01
C VAL A 189 6.93 -5.70 -13.99
N VAL A 190 6.86 -6.00 -15.29
CA VAL A 190 6.80 -5.00 -16.37
C VAL A 190 5.34 -4.63 -16.64
N PRO A 191 4.93 -3.37 -16.44
CA PRO A 191 3.58 -2.93 -16.78
C PRO A 191 3.29 -3.08 -18.28
N GLN A 192 2.13 -3.62 -18.63
CA GLN A 192 1.72 -3.74 -20.03
C GLN A 192 0.22 -3.47 -20.22
N ILE A 193 -0.11 -2.70 -21.24
CA ILE A 193 -1.48 -2.48 -21.71
C ILE A 193 -1.80 -3.54 -22.75
N PRO A 194 -2.84 -4.39 -22.60
CA PRO A 194 -3.21 -5.38 -23.61
C PRO A 194 -3.72 -4.68 -24.88
N ARG A 195 -3.02 -4.80 -26.00
CA ARG A 195 -3.33 -4.07 -27.25
C ARG A 195 -4.28 -4.80 -28.20
N ASN A 196 -4.46 -6.10 -28.03
CA ASN A 196 -5.31 -6.90 -28.91
C ASN A 196 -6.26 -7.83 -28.11
N LYS A 197 -7.21 -8.45 -28.82
CA LYS A 197 -8.22 -9.35 -28.23
C LYS A 197 -7.58 -10.53 -27.50
N PHE A 198 -6.53 -11.11 -28.10
CA PHE A 198 -5.83 -12.25 -27.51
C PHE A 198 -5.15 -11.87 -26.20
N GLN A 199 -4.42 -10.75 -26.14
CA GLN A 199 -3.80 -10.24 -24.94
C GLN A 199 -4.83 -9.85 -23.86
N LYS A 200 -6.00 -9.33 -24.27
CA LYS A 200 -7.08 -9.03 -23.31
C LYS A 200 -7.61 -10.29 -22.61
N THR A 201 -7.65 -11.41 -23.31
CA THR A 201 -8.18 -12.68 -22.80
C THR A 201 -7.10 -13.54 -22.12
N ASN A 202 -5.92 -13.63 -22.75
CA ASN A 202 -4.81 -14.50 -22.34
C ASN A 202 -3.58 -13.69 -21.96
N PHE A 203 -3.75 -12.73 -21.06
CA PHE A 203 -2.64 -11.88 -20.63
C PHE A 203 -1.57 -12.72 -19.92
N ARG A 204 -0.35 -12.65 -20.42
CA ARG A 204 0.85 -13.16 -19.76
C ARG A 204 1.64 -11.99 -19.21
N GLY A 205 2.00 -12.05 -17.93
CA GLY A 205 2.87 -11.06 -17.30
C GLY A 205 4.32 -11.21 -17.77
N TYR A 206 5.05 -10.11 -17.67
CA TYR A 206 6.48 -10.09 -17.91
C TYR A 206 7.17 -9.74 -16.59
N LEU A 207 8.11 -10.58 -16.20
CA LEU A 207 8.98 -10.32 -15.05
C LEU A 207 10.22 -9.59 -15.54
N ARG A 208 10.54 -8.45 -14.93
CA ARG A 208 11.76 -7.71 -15.19
C ARG A 208 12.94 -8.33 -14.46
N ARG A 209 12.74 -8.60 -13.17
CA ARG A 209 13.67 -9.30 -12.28
C ARG A 209 12.97 -9.68 -10.97
N GLU A 210 13.46 -10.70 -10.32
CA GLU A 210 13.21 -10.97 -8.93
C GLU A 210 14.13 -10.10 -8.07
N LEU A 211 13.61 -9.60 -6.95
CA LEU A 211 14.43 -8.82 -6.03
C LEU A 211 15.27 -9.77 -5.17
N ASP A 212 16.58 -9.62 -5.25
CA ASP A 212 17.51 -10.30 -4.34
C ASP A 212 17.39 -9.69 -2.93
N LEU A 213 16.30 -10.06 -2.25
CA LEU A 213 15.95 -9.66 -0.89
C LEU A 213 15.38 -10.85 -0.14
N ARG A 214 15.68 -10.95 1.14
CA ARG A 214 15.11 -12.01 1.98
C ARG A 214 13.57 -11.89 2.02
N PRO A 215 12.80 -12.98 1.87
CA PRO A 215 11.32 -12.93 1.92
C PRO A 215 10.78 -12.27 3.19
N THR A 216 11.45 -12.46 4.33
CA THR A 216 11.12 -11.83 5.61
C THR A 216 11.12 -10.30 5.59
N VAL A 217 11.78 -9.67 4.59
CA VAL A 217 11.77 -8.21 4.41
C VAL A 217 10.36 -7.73 4.07
N PHE A 218 9.70 -8.43 3.15
CA PHE A 218 8.34 -8.07 2.73
C PHE A 218 7.34 -8.35 3.84
N GLU A 219 7.44 -9.53 4.48
CA GLU A 219 6.61 -9.89 5.63
C GLU A 219 6.69 -8.86 6.75
N ARG A 220 7.85 -8.21 6.91
CA ARG A 220 8.08 -7.22 7.97
C ARG A 220 7.57 -5.82 7.63
N VAL A 221 7.51 -5.46 6.34
CA VAL A 221 7.04 -4.13 5.88
C VAL A 221 5.52 -4.10 5.71
N ILE A 222 4.91 -5.19 5.23
CA ILE A 222 3.48 -5.30 4.96
C ILE A 222 2.60 -4.97 6.17
N PRO A 223 2.86 -5.44 7.41
CA PRO A 223 2.06 -5.08 8.59
C PRO A 223 1.95 -3.57 8.81
N GLY A 224 3.01 -2.81 8.59
CA GLY A 224 2.98 -1.35 8.68
C GLY A 224 2.13 -0.69 7.58
N MET A 225 2.15 -1.25 6.36
CA MET A 225 1.27 -0.81 5.27
C MET A 225 -0.20 -1.13 5.57
N MET A 226 -0.51 -2.27 6.18
CA MET A 226 -1.86 -2.61 6.66
C MET A 226 -2.28 -1.71 7.82
N GLY A 227 -1.36 -1.42 8.73
CA GLY A 227 -1.57 -0.50 9.86
C GLY A 227 -1.93 0.91 9.39
N ALA A 228 -1.35 1.40 8.29
CA ALA A 228 -1.71 2.69 7.71
C ALA A 228 -3.19 2.79 7.36
N VAL A 229 -3.79 1.71 6.88
CA VAL A 229 -5.23 1.59 6.56
C VAL A 229 -6.06 1.37 7.82
N LYS A 230 -5.64 0.48 8.71
CA LYS A 230 -6.43 0.06 9.87
C LYS A 230 -6.59 1.19 10.90
N TYR A 231 -5.52 1.89 11.25
CA TYR A 231 -5.51 2.90 12.31
C TYR A 231 -4.66 4.15 11.98
N GLY A 232 -3.93 4.14 10.86
CA GLY A 232 -2.95 5.16 10.52
C GLY A 232 -3.47 6.24 9.55
N THR A 233 -2.56 6.68 8.68
CA THR A 233 -2.78 7.85 7.80
C THR A 233 -3.76 7.59 6.64
N ALA A 234 -4.05 6.32 6.31
CA ALA A 234 -5.00 5.91 5.27
C ALA A 234 -6.33 5.38 5.81
N ARG A 235 -6.69 5.64 7.07
CA ARG A 235 -7.92 5.18 7.75
C ARG A 235 -9.24 5.64 7.10
N ARG A 236 -9.18 6.37 5.99
CA ARG A 236 -10.34 6.68 5.14
C ARG A 236 -10.78 5.53 4.25
N ILE A 237 -9.95 4.47 4.14
CA ILE A 237 -10.35 3.22 3.50
C ILE A 237 -11.16 2.40 4.53
N LYS A 238 -12.49 2.42 4.39
CA LYS A 238 -13.40 1.80 5.38
C LYS A 238 -14.37 0.78 4.76
N ASN A 239 -14.90 1.08 3.58
CA ASN A 239 -16.06 0.38 3.01
C ASN A 239 -15.65 -0.62 1.91
N THR A 240 -14.57 -1.36 2.14
CA THR A 240 -14.14 -2.46 1.28
C THR A 240 -13.81 -3.69 2.11
N ASN A 241 -14.25 -4.86 1.66
CA ASN A 241 -13.88 -6.14 2.27
C ASN A 241 -12.50 -6.61 1.82
N LEU A 242 -11.91 -5.93 0.83
CA LEU A 242 -10.53 -6.20 0.42
C LEU A 242 -9.58 -5.73 1.52
N LYS A 243 -8.70 -6.61 1.97
CA LYS A 243 -7.64 -6.25 2.91
C LYS A 243 -6.57 -5.44 2.16
N VAL A 244 -6.62 -4.13 2.35
CA VAL A 244 -5.75 -3.16 1.67
C VAL A 244 -4.49 -2.93 2.50
N ALA A 245 -3.34 -2.93 1.84
CA ALA A 245 -2.07 -2.46 2.38
C ALA A 245 -1.56 -1.29 1.53
N GLY A 246 -1.05 -0.22 2.16
CA GLY A 246 -0.59 0.92 1.39
C GLY A 246 0.13 1.99 2.22
N LYS A 247 0.63 3.00 1.51
CA LYS A 247 1.35 4.12 2.12
C LYS A 247 0.87 5.44 1.54
N THR A 248 0.55 6.38 2.42
CA THR A 248 0.24 7.77 2.05
C THR A 248 1.50 8.61 1.92
N GLY A 249 1.45 9.58 1.03
CA GLY A 249 2.41 10.67 0.94
C GLY A 249 1.68 12.01 0.94
N SER A 250 2.27 13.03 1.53
CA SER A 250 1.81 14.43 1.47
C SER A 250 3.03 15.33 1.60
N CYS A 251 3.22 16.19 0.62
CA CYS A 251 4.28 17.20 0.65
C CYS A 251 3.92 18.39 -0.25
N ILE A 252 4.72 19.44 -0.17
CA ILE A 252 4.69 20.55 -1.12
C ILE A 252 5.78 20.28 -2.15
N SER A 253 5.45 20.38 -3.42
CA SER A 253 6.36 20.38 -4.56
C SER A 253 5.89 21.46 -5.52
N ASP A 254 6.82 22.25 -6.07
CA ASP A 254 6.52 23.33 -7.00
C ASP A 254 5.41 24.28 -6.46
N ASN A 255 5.57 24.69 -5.21
CA ASN A 255 4.62 25.54 -4.46
C ASN A 255 3.18 24.99 -4.39
N THR A 256 2.98 23.70 -4.65
CA THR A 256 1.68 23.06 -4.66
C THR A 256 1.67 21.84 -3.76
N TRP A 257 0.55 21.58 -3.07
CA TRP A 257 0.41 20.32 -2.33
C TRP A 257 0.26 19.13 -3.29
N VAL A 258 0.97 18.08 -2.96
CA VAL A 258 0.87 16.77 -3.61
C VAL A 258 0.40 15.75 -2.56
N GLY A 259 -0.70 15.08 -2.87
CA GLY A 259 -1.23 13.99 -2.07
C GLY A 259 -1.12 12.67 -2.82
N LEU A 260 -0.52 11.66 -2.18
CA LEU A 260 -0.29 10.35 -2.78
C LEU A 260 -0.85 9.23 -1.91
N PHE A 261 -1.32 8.17 -2.57
CA PHE A 261 -1.55 6.89 -1.93
C PHE A 261 -1.16 5.78 -2.89
N ALA A 262 -0.19 4.96 -2.50
CA ALA A 262 0.26 3.78 -3.23
C ALA A 262 -0.11 2.53 -2.42
N SER A 263 -0.84 1.59 -3.04
CA SER A 263 -1.46 0.49 -2.30
C SER A 263 -1.71 -0.75 -3.14
N VAL A 264 -1.93 -1.88 -2.46
CA VAL A 264 -2.27 -3.16 -3.06
C VAL A 264 -3.41 -3.82 -2.28
N ALA A 265 -4.31 -4.49 -2.97
CA ALA A 265 -5.39 -5.31 -2.40
C ALA A 265 -5.85 -6.42 -3.36
N PRO A 266 -6.37 -7.54 -2.80
CA PRO A 266 -6.28 -7.95 -1.41
C PRO A 266 -4.87 -8.41 -1.07
N ILE A 267 -4.40 -8.15 0.15
CA ILE A 267 -2.99 -8.44 0.51
C ILE A 267 -2.68 -9.93 0.62
N GLN A 268 -3.67 -10.79 0.89
CA GLN A 268 -3.48 -12.25 0.96
C GLN A 268 -3.25 -12.90 -0.43
N ASN A 269 -3.71 -12.26 -1.48
CA ASN A 269 -3.50 -12.65 -2.86
C ASN A 269 -3.44 -11.36 -3.69
N PRO A 270 -2.29 -10.70 -3.74
CA PRO A 270 -2.13 -9.39 -4.35
C PRO A 270 -2.63 -9.38 -5.79
N LYS A 271 -3.65 -8.58 -6.09
CA LYS A 271 -4.25 -8.52 -7.42
C LYS A 271 -4.29 -7.11 -8.00
N PHE A 272 -4.70 -6.14 -7.20
CA PHE A 272 -4.85 -4.77 -7.66
C PHE A 272 -3.83 -3.87 -6.95
N SER A 273 -2.89 -3.33 -7.71
CA SER A 273 -2.10 -2.18 -7.30
C SER A 273 -2.85 -0.93 -7.73
N VAL A 274 -3.15 -0.05 -6.76
CA VAL A 274 -3.85 1.21 -7.00
C VAL A 274 -2.99 2.35 -6.48
N VAL A 275 -2.59 3.23 -7.39
CA VAL A 275 -1.86 4.46 -7.06
C VAL A 275 -2.71 5.67 -7.45
N VAL A 276 -2.87 6.59 -6.52
CA VAL A 276 -3.58 7.85 -6.72
C VAL A 276 -2.67 8.99 -6.34
N ILE A 277 -2.45 9.92 -7.27
CA ILE A 277 -1.76 11.19 -7.01
C ILE A 277 -2.72 12.33 -7.31
N THR A 278 -2.77 13.32 -6.43
CA THR A 278 -3.52 14.56 -6.62
C THR A 278 -2.62 15.76 -6.37
N LYS A 279 -2.81 16.85 -7.14
CA LYS A 279 -2.16 18.16 -6.92
C LYS A 279 -3.21 19.23 -6.63
N GLY A 280 -2.84 20.26 -5.87
CA GLY A 280 -3.69 21.42 -5.59
C GLY A 280 -3.79 21.74 -4.11
N LYS A 281 -4.48 22.84 -3.78
CA LYS A 281 -4.58 23.44 -2.43
C LYS A 281 -4.93 22.42 -1.33
N PHE A 282 -5.80 21.46 -1.64
CA PHE A 282 -6.30 20.46 -0.69
C PHE A 282 -5.73 19.06 -0.91
N ALA A 283 -4.75 18.89 -1.80
CA ALA A 283 -4.17 17.58 -2.06
C ALA A 283 -3.39 17.06 -0.83
N ARG A 284 -3.84 15.93 -0.27
CA ARG A 284 -3.21 15.23 0.85
C ARG A 284 -3.42 13.73 0.68
N GLY A 285 -2.47 12.93 1.16
CA GLY A 285 -2.53 11.47 1.07
C GLY A 285 -3.80 10.86 1.63
N LYS A 286 -4.39 11.44 2.67
CA LYS A 286 -5.69 10.99 3.22
C LYS A 286 -6.85 11.11 2.22
N TYR A 287 -6.80 12.07 1.29
CA TYR A 287 -7.81 12.23 0.24
C TYR A 287 -7.54 11.30 -0.93
N SER A 288 -6.26 11.09 -1.29
CA SER A 288 -5.87 10.08 -2.29
C SER A 288 -6.25 8.67 -1.83
N ALA A 289 -6.12 8.37 -0.53
CA ALA A 289 -6.62 7.13 0.06
C ALA A 289 -8.15 6.99 -0.04
N ALA A 290 -8.91 8.08 0.15
CA ALA A 290 -10.36 8.06 -0.01
C ALA A 290 -10.80 7.85 -1.47
N ILE A 291 -10.02 8.31 -2.45
CA ILE A 291 -10.25 8.02 -3.87
C ILE A 291 -9.98 6.53 -4.13
N ALA A 292 -8.87 6.00 -3.64
CA ALA A 292 -8.54 4.58 -3.77
C ALA A 292 -9.60 3.67 -3.11
N GLU A 293 -10.20 4.07 -1.98
CA GLU A 293 -11.32 3.36 -1.34
C GLU A 293 -12.50 3.18 -2.31
N LYS A 294 -12.93 4.26 -2.98
CA LYS A 294 -14.03 4.21 -3.95
C LYS A 294 -13.70 3.24 -5.09
N ILE A 295 -12.45 3.21 -5.54
CA ILE A 295 -11.97 2.31 -6.59
C ILE A 295 -12.01 0.86 -6.07
N TYR A 296 -11.42 0.56 -4.92
CA TYR A 296 -11.39 -0.78 -4.35
C TYR A 296 -12.79 -1.36 -4.12
N ARG A 297 -13.73 -0.56 -3.63
CA ARG A 297 -15.12 -0.97 -3.45
C ARG A 297 -15.77 -1.45 -4.75
N LYS A 298 -15.44 -0.82 -5.87
CA LYS A 298 -15.94 -1.22 -7.20
C LYS A 298 -15.13 -2.35 -7.84
N LEU A 299 -13.87 -2.53 -7.45
CA LEU A 299 -13.03 -3.65 -7.89
C LEU A 299 -13.39 -4.98 -7.19
N GLN A 300 -13.96 -4.91 -5.99
CA GLN A 300 -14.29 -6.08 -5.19
C GLN A 300 -15.16 -7.11 -5.95
N PRO A 301 -16.27 -6.75 -6.63
CA PRO A 301 -17.07 -7.71 -7.40
C PRO A 301 -16.30 -8.36 -8.55
N LEU A 302 -15.31 -7.68 -9.11
CA LEU A 302 -14.43 -8.23 -10.16
C LEU A 302 -13.43 -9.25 -9.60
N TYR A 303 -13.06 -9.11 -8.35
CA TYR A 303 -12.24 -10.09 -7.64
C TYR A 303 -13.06 -11.34 -7.28
N ASP A 304 -14.28 -11.17 -6.81
CA ASP A 304 -15.14 -12.27 -6.32
C ASP A 304 -15.65 -13.17 -7.45
N LYS A 305 -15.95 -12.62 -8.63
CA LYS A 305 -16.48 -13.37 -9.80
C LYS A 305 -15.65 -14.59 -10.24
N PRO A 306 -14.32 -14.53 -10.39
CA PRO A 306 -13.50 -15.68 -10.79
C PRO A 306 -13.48 -16.79 -9.75
N TYR A 307 -13.54 -16.45 -8.48
CA TYR A 307 -13.57 -17.40 -7.37
C TYR A 307 -14.88 -18.18 -7.35
N GLN A 308 -16.01 -17.52 -7.52
CA GLN A 308 -17.34 -18.12 -7.65
C GLN A 308 -17.44 -19.07 -8.87
N LYS A 309 -16.87 -18.68 -10.02
CA LYS A 309 -16.83 -19.52 -11.21
C LYS A 309 -15.97 -20.78 -11.03
N LYS A 310 -14.88 -20.69 -10.27
CA LYS A 310 -14.00 -21.83 -9.94
C LYS A 310 -14.68 -22.79 -8.95
N LEU A 311 -15.45 -22.28 -7.99
CA LEU A 311 -16.26 -23.08 -7.07
C LEU A 311 -17.40 -23.79 -7.82
N ARG A 312 -18.12 -23.10 -8.71
CA ARG A 312 -19.17 -23.72 -9.56
C ARG A 312 -18.60 -24.82 -10.46
N ARG A 313 -17.43 -24.62 -11.08
CA ARG A 313 -16.77 -25.67 -11.87
C ARG A 313 -16.37 -26.88 -11.03
N LYS A 314 -15.85 -26.68 -9.82
CA LYS A 314 -15.51 -27.78 -8.90
C LYS A 314 -16.77 -28.55 -8.47
N SER A 315 -17.88 -27.88 -8.16
CA SER A 315 -19.13 -28.53 -7.80
C SER A 315 -19.78 -29.32 -8.97
N LEU A 316 -19.68 -28.78 -10.21
CA LEU A 316 -20.14 -29.47 -11.40
C LEU A 316 -19.31 -30.72 -11.72
N VAL A 317 -17.97 -30.64 -11.54
CA VAL A 317 -17.10 -31.81 -11.74
C VAL A 317 -17.37 -32.89 -10.69
N VAL A 318 -17.65 -32.52 -9.45
CA VAL A 318 -18.03 -33.49 -8.40
C VAL A 318 -19.42 -34.12 -8.69
N GLN A 319 -20.37 -33.34 -9.17
CA GLN A 319 -21.72 -33.89 -9.54
C GLN A 319 -21.64 -34.79 -10.77
N SER A 320 -20.82 -34.49 -11.77
CA SER A 320 -20.63 -35.35 -12.95
C SER A 320 -19.84 -36.64 -12.65
N ALA A 321 -19.03 -36.66 -11.59
CA ALA A 321 -18.30 -37.85 -11.13
C ALA A 321 -19.19 -38.85 -10.34
N ILE A 322 -20.41 -38.45 -9.95
CA ILE A 322 -21.37 -39.27 -9.18
C ILE A 322 -22.43 -39.89 -10.08
N GLN A 323 -22.52 -39.53 -11.36
CA GLN A 323 -23.37 -40.22 -12.32
C GLN A 323 -22.72 -41.54 -12.77
N PHE A 324 -23.14 -42.65 -12.17
CA PHE A 324 -22.84 -43.99 -12.64
C PHE A 324 -23.38 -44.17 -14.07
N PRO A 325 -22.63 -44.79 -14.98
CA PRO A 325 -23.16 -45.11 -16.30
C PRO A 325 -24.24 -46.20 -16.16
N ASN A 326 -25.47 -45.89 -16.53
CA ASN A 326 -26.50 -46.88 -16.79
C ASN A 326 -26.10 -47.63 -18.07
N ASN A 327 -25.46 -48.77 -17.93
CA ASN A 327 -25.36 -49.76 -19.00
C ASN A 327 -26.26 -50.94 -18.68
N SER A 328 -27.43 -50.86 -19.22
CA SER A 328 -28.28 -52.03 -19.42
C SER A 328 -27.80 -52.81 -20.62
N LYS A 329 -27.06 -53.90 -20.41
CA LYS A 329 -27.06 -55.06 -21.31
C LYS A 329 -26.97 -56.32 -20.46
N SER A 330 -27.99 -57.13 -20.67
CA SER A 330 -28.20 -58.47 -20.17
C SER A 330 -27.02 -59.39 -20.45
N VAL A 331 -26.71 -60.28 -19.52
CA VAL A 331 -26.60 -61.76 -19.64
C VAL A 331 -25.70 -62.31 -18.50
N GLY A 332 -26.17 -63.33 -17.81
CA GLY A 332 -25.37 -64.38 -17.21
C GLY A 332 -25.24 -64.37 -15.68
N GLU A 333 -25.90 -65.30 -15.06
CA GLU A 333 -25.72 -65.76 -13.69
C GLU A 333 -24.26 -66.04 -13.36
N LEU A 334 -23.83 -65.63 -12.20
CA LEU A 334 -23.18 -66.47 -11.16
C LEU A 334 -22.56 -65.60 -10.03
N GLY A 335 -22.80 -66.03 -8.81
CA GLY A 335 -21.94 -65.62 -7.71
C GLY A 335 -22.57 -64.82 -6.60
N LYS A 336 -23.22 -65.48 -5.64
CA LYS A 336 -23.60 -64.93 -4.34
C LYS A 336 -22.37 -64.40 -3.60
N SER A 337 -22.30 -63.13 -3.32
CA SER A 337 -21.43 -62.61 -2.26
C SER A 337 -22.17 -61.59 -1.39
N LYS A 338 -22.01 -61.73 -0.10
CA LYS A 338 -22.71 -61.16 1.01
C LYS A 338 -22.70 -59.61 1.00
N ILE A 339 -23.91 -59.04 1.13
CA ILE A 339 -24.12 -57.65 1.44
C ILE A 339 -23.80 -57.43 2.92
N ILE A 340 -22.73 -56.72 3.22
CA ILE A 340 -22.46 -56.19 4.56
C ILE A 340 -23.22 -54.84 4.66
N LYS A 341 -24.30 -54.85 5.43
CA LYS A 341 -25.01 -53.62 5.83
C LYS A 341 -24.19 -52.93 6.90
N VAL A 342 -23.55 -51.83 6.59
CA VAL A 342 -23.01 -50.91 7.59
C VAL A 342 -24.12 -49.97 8.02
N LYS A 343 -24.52 -50.05 9.29
CA LYS A 343 -25.44 -49.11 9.95
C LYS A 343 -24.71 -47.77 10.13
N PRO A 344 -25.38 -46.62 9.97
CA PRO A 344 -24.82 -45.35 10.36
C PRO A 344 -24.78 -45.21 11.88
N GLU A 345 -23.60 -45.00 12.42
CA GLU A 345 -23.44 -44.66 13.83
C GLU A 345 -24.00 -43.24 14.09
N SER A 346 -24.86 -43.21 15.11
CA SER A 346 -25.47 -42.01 15.66
C SER A 346 -24.43 -41.14 16.38
N VAL A 347 -24.26 -39.92 15.89
CA VAL A 347 -23.46 -38.91 16.58
C VAL A 347 -24.15 -38.52 17.88
N ALA A 348 -23.58 -38.89 19.01
CA ALA A 348 -24.04 -38.57 20.34
C ALA A 348 -24.02 -37.03 20.58
N LYS A 349 -25.18 -36.50 20.94
CA LYS A 349 -25.33 -35.12 21.41
C LYS A 349 -24.67 -34.98 22.78
N SER A 350 -23.54 -34.31 22.86
CA SER A 350 -22.93 -33.85 24.10
C SER A 350 -23.83 -32.76 24.75
N LYS A 351 -24.37 -33.06 25.90
CA LYS A 351 -25.12 -32.12 26.73
C LYS A 351 -24.22 -31.01 27.27
N ARG A 352 -24.48 -29.79 26.84
CA ARG A 352 -23.93 -28.58 27.48
C ARG A 352 -24.52 -28.43 28.88
N GLN A 353 -23.72 -28.65 29.91
CA GLN A 353 -24.05 -28.22 31.26
C GLN A 353 -23.98 -26.68 31.34
N LYS A 354 -25.10 -26.07 31.75
CA LYS A 354 -25.22 -24.67 32.08
C LYS A 354 -24.58 -24.45 33.47
N THR A 355 -23.49 -23.75 33.54
CA THR A 355 -23.00 -23.14 34.77
C THR A 355 -23.46 -21.67 34.83
N ALA A 356 -24.16 -21.33 35.90
CA ALA A 356 -24.69 -20.01 36.18
C ALA A 356 -23.57 -18.97 36.49
N PRO A 357 -23.87 -17.67 36.37
CA PRO A 357 -22.83 -16.63 36.38
C PRO A 357 -22.46 -16.19 37.79
N GLN A 358 -21.17 -16.29 38.15
CA GLN A 358 -20.61 -15.56 39.28
C GLN A 358 -20.27 -14.11 38.86
N LYS A 359 -21.23 -13.20 39.07
CA LYS A 359 -20.99 -11.76 39.12
C LYS A 359 -20.96 -11.32 40.58
N LYS A 360 -20.00 -10.47 40.93
CA LYS A 360 -19.79 -9.71 42.18
C LYS A 360 -18.62 -10.19 43.03
N VAL A 361 -17.39 -9.82 42.70
CA VAL A 361 -16.33 -9.50 43.69
C VAL A 361 -15.27 -8.51 43.17
N ALA A 362 -15.21 -8.19 41.87
CA ALA A 362 -14.08 -7.42 41.27
C ALA A 362 -14.23 -5.87 41.30
N LYS A 363 -15.25 -5.29 41.97
CA LYS A 363 -15.47 -3.81 41.92
C LYS A 363 -15.05 -3.03 43.19
N LYS A 364 -14.44 -3.67 44.17
CA LYS A 364 -14.08 -2.97 45.43
C LYS A 364 -12.57 -2.74 45.65
N LEU A 365 -11.70 -3.22 44.82
CA LEU A 365 -10.24 -3.08 44.99
C LEU A 365 -9.56 -1.99 44.14
N VAL A 366 -10.25 -1.42 43.14
CA VAL A 366 -9.67 -0.39 42.24
C VAL A 366 -9.86 1.04 42.79
N LYS A 367 -10.82 1.27 43.71
CA LYS A 367 -11.06 2.62 44.27
C LYS A 367 -10.16 3.02 45.45
N LYS A 368 -9.33 2.13 45.98
CA LYS A 368 -8.43 2.44 47.13
C LYS A 368 -6.99 2.77 46.73
N ARG A 369 -6.58 2.60 45.45
CA ARG A 369 -5.21 2.93 45.00
C ARG A 369 -5.05 4.30 44.31
N VAL A 370 -6.14 4.99 44.01
CA VAL A 370 -6.10 6.31 43.33
C VAL A 370 -6.10 7.50 44.32
N LYS A 371 -6.39 7.27 45.61
CA LYS A 371 -6.40 8.35 46.63
C LYS A 371 -5.09 8.50 47.43
N LYS A 372 -4.04 7.73 47.14
CA LYS A 372 -2.75 7.84 47.88
C LYS A 372 -1.60 8.40 47.08
N ALA A 373 -1.84 8.85 45.80
CA ALA A 373 -0.82 9.40 44.91
C ALA A 373 -0.99 10.90 44.61
N SER A 374 -1.89 11.61 45.29
CA SER A 374 -2.16 13.04 45.05
C SER A 374 -1.81 13.98 46.19
N SER A 375 -1.06 13.54 47.22
CA SER A 375 -0.74 14.38 48.40
C SER A 375 0.76 14.69 48.62
N GLU A 376 1.66 14.30 47.69
CA GLU A 376 3.12 14.53 47.88
C GLU A 376 3.83 15.24 46.74
N ILE A 377 3.16 16.16 46.02
CA ILE A 377 3.87 17.07 45.09
C ILE A 377 3.38 18.50 45.34
N LYS A 378 3.84 19.07 46.44
CA LYS A 378 3.91 20.52 46.65
C LYS A 378 5.16 20.81 47.50
N LYS A 379 6.16 21.35 46.82
CA LYS A 379 7.27 22.21 47.27
C LYS A 379 8.58 21.75 46.60
N THR A 380 8.97 22.51 45.58
CA THR A 380 10.26 23.19 45.45
C THR A 380 10.39 23.61 43.97
N SER A 381 10.21 24.90 43.73
CA SER A 381 10.67 25.58 42.49
C SER A 381 12.06 26.16 42.77
N PRO A 382 13.06 25.92 41.92
CA PRO A 382 14.25 26.77 41.91
C PRO A 382 14.05 27.93 40.96
N THR A 383 14.21 29.14 41.47
CA THR A 383 14.32 30.40 40.77
C THR A 383 15.59 30.39 39.93
N VAL A 384 15.50 30.53 38.62
CA VAL A 384 16.64 30.78 37.74
C VAL A 384 16.70 32.27 37.46
N VAL A 385 17.80 32.91 37.93
CA VAL A 385 18.17 34.29 37.64
C VAL A 385 18.82 34.33 36.24
N ILE A 386 18.24 35.09 35.32
CA ILE A 386 18.85 35.38 34.01
C ILE A 386 19.51 36.76 34.11
N SER A 387 20.83 36.80 34.07
CA SER A 387 21.58 38.01 33.81
C SER A 387 22.34 37.86 32.48
N GLY A 388 22.35 38.91 31.66
CA GLY A 388 23.27 39.06 30.53
C GLY A 388 22.63 39.28 29.17
N LYS A 389 22.33 40.55 28.84
CA LYS A 389 22.15 41.01 27.47
C LYS A 389 23.45 40.93 26.71
N GLN A 390 23.48 40.24 25.57
CA GLN A 390 24.46 40.48 24.51
C GLN A 390 23.75 40.77 23.21
N GLU A 391 23.94 41.97 22.67
CA GLU A 391 23.53 42.38 21.33
C GLU A 391 24.41 41.69 20.29
N ILE A 392 23.78 41.02 19.34
CA ILE A 392 24.45 40.46 18.15
C ILE A 392 24.13 41.38 16.96
N THR A 393 25.11 42.16 16.57
CA THR A 393 25.12 42.98 15.35
C THR A 393 25.27 42.09 14.11
N ARG A 394 24.39 42.25 13.13
CA ARG A 394 24.44 41.57 11.83
C ARG A 394 25.45 42.29 10.91
N PRO A 395 26.31 41.56 10.18
CA PRO A 395 27.15 42.19 9.16
C PRO A 395 26.31 42.52 7.90
N ARG A 396 26.46 43.73 7.40
CA ARG A 396 25.96 44.19 6.08
C ARG A 396 26.81 43.58 4.97
N VAL A 397 26.15 42.97 3.99
CA VAL A 397 26.76 42.57 2.72
C VAL A 397 26.84 43.83 1.81
N VAL A 398 28.02 44.21 1.42
CA VAL A 398 28.28 45.24 0.41
C VAL A 398 28.31 44.55 -0.95
N VAL A 399 27.40 44.94 -1.84
CA VAL A 399 27.42 44.55 -3.25
C VAL A 399 28.18 45.62 -4.01
N ASN A 400 29.36 45.27 -4.55
CA ASN A 400 30.04 46.10 -5.55
C ASN A 400 29.53 45.77 -6.95
N LYS A 401 29.38 46.82 -7.74
CA LYS A 401 28.87 46.88 -9.12
C LYS A 401 29.65 46.00 -10.11
#